data_84d12a4d0828d985e24cc6786b58314d
#
_entry.id   84d12a4d0828d985e24cc6786b58314d
#
_cell.length_a   1.000
_cell.length_b   1.000
_cell.length_c   1.000
_cell.angle_alpha   90.00
_cell.angle_beta   90.00
_cell.angle_gamma   90.00
#
_symmetry.space_group_name_H-M   'P 1'
#
loop_
_entity.id
_entity.type
_entity.pdbx_description
1 polymer ?
#
loop_
_entity_poly.entity_id
_entity_poly.type
_entity_poly.pdbx_seq_one_letter_code
_entity_poly.pdbx_strand_id
1 'polypeptide(L)'
;VKNREIADIFNKIADILEIKDANVFRIRAYRRAADNLESLPHDLDRLVEEDKLNEIAGVGKDLSEKIKEYYRDGEISYLNDLLDEVPGDLLLMLKIPGLGPKKVKLFYQKLDITSIAQLERAAKEGKLRELPSIKEKTEENIIKGIEFLKRGSGRMLLGWTLPLAESIIFELKKLK
;
A
#
# COMPACT_ATOMS: atom_id res chain seq x y z
N VAL A 1 4.25 18.54 3.39
CA VAL A 1 4.02 17.31 4.15
C VAL A 1 2.80 16.59 3.58
N LYS A 2 1.63 17.22 3.49
CA LYS A 2 0.38 16.59 2.99
C LYS A 2 0.44 16.08 1.55
N ASN A 3 1.18 16.75 0.67
CA ASN A 3 1.34 16.30 -0.72
C ASN A 3 1.86 14.86 -0.78
N ARG A 4 2.90 14.57 0.01
CA ARG A 4 3.52 13.24 0.06
C ARG A 4 2.60 12.20 0.71
N GLU A 5 1.91 12.58 1.77
CA GLU A 5 0.94 11.67 2.44
C GLU A 5 -0.16 11.23 1.48
N ILE A 6 -0.73 12.17 0.71
CA ILE A 6 -1.77 11.86 -0.28
C ILE A 6 -1.19 11.06 -1.46
N ALA A 7 0.02 11.40 -1.91
CA ALA A 7 0.72 10.64 -2.95
C ALA A 7 0.97 9.19 -2.51
N ASP A 8 1.41 8.97 -1.27
CA ASP A 8 1.59 7.63 -0.70
C ASP A 8 0.27 6.85 -0.65
N ILE A 9 -0.83 7.51 -0.28
CA ILE A 9 -2.18 6.92 -0.28
C ILE A 9 -2.60 6.55 -1.71
N PHE A 10 -2.40 7.42 -2.69
CA PHE A 10 -2.73 7.14 -4.08
C PHE A 10 -1.89 6.00 -4.66
N ASN A 11 -0.61 5.94 -4.33
CA ASN A 11 0.24 4.81 -4.68
C ASN A 11 -0.25 3.51 -4.05
N LYS A 12 -0.66 3.53 -2.79
CA LYS A 12 -1.22 2.37 -2.10
C LYS A 12 -2.54 1.90 -2.74
N ILE A 13 -3.42 2.83 -3.11
CA ILE A 13 -4.63 2.51 -3.88
C ILE A 13 -4.28 1.86 -5.21
N ALA A 14 -3.30 2.41 -5.94
CA ALA A 14 -2.85 1.83 -7.22
C ALA A 14 -2.29 0.42 -7.05
N ASP A 15 -1.52 0.15 -5.98
CA ASP A 15 -0.99 -1.18 -5.66
C ASP A 15 -2.12 -2.19 -5.43
N ILE A 16 -3.13 -1.83 -4.63
CA ILE A 16 -4.28 -2.70 -4.36
C ILE A 16 -5.07 -2.96 -5.63
N LEU A 17 -5.34 -1.92 -6.42
CA LEU A 17 -6.03 -2.05 -7.69
C LEU A 17 -5.29 -2.97 -8.67
N GLU A 18 -3.95 -2.94 -8.67
CA GLU A 18 -3.13 -3.80 -9.51
C GLU A 18 -3.17 -5.26 -9.04
N ILE A 19 -3.14 -5.51 -7.73
CA ILE A 19 -3.31 -6.85 -7.14
C ILE A 19 -4.70 -7.42 -7.48
N LYS A 20 -5.74 -6.58 -7.45
CA LYS A 20 -7.12 -6.94 -7.80
C LYS A 20 -7.39 -7.09 -9.30
N ASP A 21 -6.39 -6.89 -10.16
CA ASP A 21 -6.55 -6.90 -11.62
C ASP A 21 -7.55 -5.86 -12.14
N ALA A 22 -7.59 -4.70 -11.52
CA ALA A 22 -8.46 -3.61 -11.93
C ALA A 22 -8.03 -2.98 -13.25
N ASN A 23 -8.88 -2.12 -13.82
CA ASN A 23 -8.60 -1.42 -15.06
C ASN A 23 -7.27 -0.66 -15.02
N VAL A 24 -6.39 -0.95 -15.99
CA VAL A 24 -5.04 -0.39 -16.09
C VAL A 24 -5.03 1.14 -16.19
N PHE A 25 -6.04 1.73 -16.82
CA PHE A 25 -6.15 3.19 -16.92
C PHE A 25 -6.42 3.82 -15.55
N ARG A 26 -7.22 3.16 -14.71
CA ARG A 26 -7.48 3.61 -13.34
C ARG A 26 -6.21 3.53 -12.49
N ILE A 27 -5.47 2.42 -12.57
CA ILE A 27 -4.18 2.25 -11.89
C ILE A 27 -3.21 3.36 -12.29
N ARG A 28 -3.08 3.62 -13.61
CA ARG A 28 -2.20 4.67 -14.13
C ARG A 28 -2.63 6.07 -13.69
N ALA A 29 -3.93 6.34 -13.59
CA ALA A 29 -4.43 7.63 -13.11
C ALA A 29 -3.98 7.92 -11.68
N TYR A 30 -4.10 6.94 -10.77
CA TYR A 30 -3.61 7.09 -9.39
C TYR A 30 -2.09 7.26 -9.33
N ARG A 31 -1.30 6.46 -10.09
CA ARG A 31 0.16 6.59 -10.16
C ARG A 31 0.57 7.99 -10.64
N ARG A 32 0.00 8.43 -11.76
CA ARG A 32 0.30 9.75 -12.34
C ARG A 32 -0.06 10.89 -11.39
N ALA A 33 -1.19 10.79 -10.73
CA ALA A 33 -1.59 11.79 -9.74
C ALA A 33 -0.60 11.82 -8.56
N ALA A 34 -0.19 10.65 -8.05
CA ALA A 34 0.80 10.55 -6.98
C ALA A 34 2.14 11.20 -7.37
N ASP A 35 2.68 10.85 -8.54
CA ASP A 35 3.94 11.42 -9.06
C ASP A 35 3.87 12.96 -9.15
N ASN A 36 2.74 13.48 -9.65
CA ASN A 36 2.55 14.92 -9.80
C ASN A 36 2.37 15.62 -8.44
N LEU A 37 1.69 15.00 -7.48
CA LEU A 37 1.56 15.52 -6.12
C LEU A 37 2.91 15.60 -5.40
N GLU A 38 3.76 14.58 -5.53
CA GLU A 38 5.12 14.57 -4.97
C GLU A 38 6.01 15.66 -5.59
N SER A 39 5.79 15.94 -6.89
CA SER A 39 6.60 16.90 -7.66
C SER A 39 6.13 18.35 -7.52
N LEU A 40 5.01 18.61 -6.82
CA LEU A 40 4.52 19.96 -6.63
C LEU A 40 5.50 20.81 -5.81
N PRO A 41 5.88 22.00 -6.29
CA PRO A 41 6.80 22.88 -5.59
C PRO A 41 6.19 23.56 -4.35
N HIS A 42 4.87 23.48 -4.20
CA HIS A 42 4.10 24.13 -3.15
C HIS A 42 3.15 23.15 -2.47
N ASP A 43 2.75 23.47 -1.23
CA ASP A 43 1.74 22.69 -0.54
C ASP A 43 0.37 22.82 -1.22
N LEU A 44 -0.41 21.75 -1.15
CA LEU A 44 -1.75 21.65 -1.73
C LEU A 44 -2.77 22.56 -1.05
N ASP A 45 -2.48 23.07 0.15
CA ASP A 45 -3.43 23.84 0.96
C ASP A 45 -4.12 24.94 0.16
N ARG A 46 -3.33 25.74 -0.57
CA ARG A 46 -3.87 26.82 -1.41
C ARG A 46 -4.76 26.31 -2.54
N LEU A 47 -4.39 25.24 -3.23
CA LEU A 47 -5.17 24.67 -4.33
C LEU A 47 -6.48 24.05 -3.83
N VAL A 48 -6.50 23.54 -2.60
CA VAL A 48 -7.72 23.06 -1.94
C VAL A 48 -8.64 24.22 -1.59
N GLU A 49 -8.11 25.30 -0.98
CA GLU A 49 -8.88 26.50 -0.61
C GLU A 49 -9.47 27.22 -1.82
N GLU A 50 -8.71 27.32 -2.93
CA GLU A 50 -9.14 27.96 -4.17
C GLU A 50 -9.97 27.05 -5.08
N ASP A 51 -10.24 25.79 -4.69
CA ASP A 51 -10.92 24.78 -5.50
C ASP A 51 -10.27 24.53 -6.87
N LYS A 52 -8.92 24.57 -6.92
CA LYS A 52 -8.10 24.46 -8.14
C LYS A 52 -7.31 23.15 -8.26
N LEU A 53 -7.68 22.12 -7.54
CA LEU A 53 -7.00 20.82 -7.58
C LEU A 53 -6.94 20.18 -8.98
N ASN A 54 -7.92 20.51 -9.83
CA ASN A 54 -7.98 20.05 -11.21
C ASN A 54 -6.92 20.70 -12.13
N GLU A 55 -6.23 21.76 -11.67
CA GLU A 55 -5.07 22.33 -12.39
C GLU A 55 -3.83 21.43 -12.28
N ILE A 56 -3.82 20.50 -11.31
CA ILE A 56 -2.74 19.52 -11.17
C ILE A 56 -2.88 18.48 -12.29
N ALA A 57 -1.83 18.31 -13.09
CA ALA A 57 -1.83 17.33 -14.16
C ALA A 57 -2.15 15.90 -13.64
N GLY A 58 -3.15 15.25 -14.23
CA GLY A 58 -3.59 13.92 -13.82
C GLY A 58 -4.55 13.87 -12.63
N VAL A 59 -4.89 15.01 -12.04
CA VAL A 59 -5.90 15.10 -10.97
C VAL A 59 -7.21 15.58 -11.59
N GLY A 60 -8.08 14.64 -11.91
CA GLY A 60 -9.44 14.91 -12.37
C GLY A 60 -10.42 15.05 -11.19
N LYS A 61 -11.71 15.25 -11.51
CA LYS A 61 -12.77 15.45 -10.51
C LYS A 61 -12.80 14.40 -9.41
N ASP A 62 -12.72 13.11 -9.75
CA ASP A 62 -12.75 12.01 -8.77
C ASP A 62 -11.58 12.07 -7.78
N LEU A 63 -10.36 12.34 -8.28
CA LEU A 63 -9.18 12.45 -7.43
C LEU A 63 -9.16 13.76 -6.63
N SER A 64 -9.70 14.84 -7.18
CA SER A 64 -9.88 16.11 -6.44
C SER A 64 -10.80 15.93 -5.24
N GLU A 65 -11.93 15.21 -5.39
CA GLU A 65 -12.83 14.94 -4.27
C GLU A 65 -12.16 14.10 -3.19
N LYS A 66 -11.34 13.12 -3.56
CA LYS A 66 -10.56 12.31 -2.60
C LYS A 66 -9.50 13.13 -1.86
N ILE A 67 -8.86 14.08 -2.52
CA ILE A 67 -7.94 15.01 -1.86
C ILE A 67 -8.69 15.87 -0.85
N LYS A 68 -9.87 16.42 -1.23
CA LYS A 68 -10.71 17.20 -0.32
C LYS A 68 -11.21 16.38 0.86
N GLU A 69 -11.60 15.13 0.63
CA GLU A 69 -11.96 14.17 1.69
C GLU A 69 -10.82 14.02 2.68
N TYR A 70 -9.59 13.79 2.22
CA TYR A 70 -8.42 13.70 3.08
C TYR A 70 -8.19 14.99 3.90
N TYR A 71 -8.40 16.15 3.30
CA TYR A 71 -8.27 17.43 4.00
C TYR A 71 -9.32 17.63 5.08
N ARG A 72 -10.53 17.12 4.87
CA ARG A 72 -11.66 17.23 5.81
C ARG A 72 -11.59 16.18 6.91
N ASP A 73 -11.34 14.93 6.55
CA ASP A 73 -11.54 13.75 7.42
C ASP A 73 -10.21 13.11 7.88
N GLY A 74 -9.08 13.47 7.27
CA GLY A 74 -7.76 12.90 7.53
C GLY A 74 -7.54 11.52 6.89
N GLU A 75 -8.51 11.01 6.15
CA GLU A 75 -8.47 9.71 5.47
C GLU A 75 -9.20 9.74 4.13
N ILE A 76 -9.02 8.71 3.33
CA ILE A 76 -9.76 8.48 2.08
C ILE A 76 -10.53 7.18 2.24
N SER A 77 -11.87 7.27 2.37
CA SER A 77 -12.75 6.11 2.59
C SER A 77 -12.56 5.01 1.55
N TYR A 78 -12.34 5.40 0.31
CA TYR A 78 -12.07 4.45 -0.78
C TYR A 78 -10.84 3.56 -0.51
N LEU A 79 -9.81 4.05 0.17
CA LEU A 79 -8.69 3.20 0.57
C LEU A 79 -9.12 2.17 1.61
N ASN A 80 -9.94 2.55 2.58
CA ASN A 80 -10.45 1.65 3.61
C ASN A 80 -11.28 0.54 2.99
N ASP A 81 -12.20 0.88 2.08
CA ASP A 81 -12.99 -0.10 1.32
C ASP A 81 -12.11 -1.12 0.59
N LEU A 82 -11.07 -0.64 -0.08
CA LEU A 82 -10.12 -1.51 -0.79
C LEU A 82 -9.31 -2.40 0.15
N LEU A 83 -8.95 -1.91 1.33
CA LEU A 83 -8.21 -2.68 2.33
C LEU A 83 -9.04 -3.85 2.88
N ASP A 84 -10.35 -3.68 3.00
CA ASP A 84 -11.27 -4.73 3.45
C ASP A 84 -11.47 -5.83 2.38
N GLU A 85 -11.21 -5.52 1.11
CA GLU A 85 -11.41 -6.44 -0.01
C GLU A 85 -10.20 -7.36 -0.30
N VAL A 86 -9.03 -7.09 0.27
CA VAL A 86 -7.81 -7.87 0.00
C VAL A 86 -7.21 -8.44 1.29
N PRO A 87 -6.67 -9.67 1.27
CA PRO A 87 -5.94 -10.21 2.41
C PRO A 87 -4.80 -9.29 2.83
N GLY A 88 -4.75 -8.91 4.12
CA GLY A 88 -3.81 -7.93 4.63
C GLY A 88 -2.34 -8.27 4.38
N ASP A 89 -1.98 -9.56 4.38
CA ASP A 89 -0.62 -10.03 4.12
C ASP A 89 -0.14 -9.75 2.68
N LEU A 90 -1.06 -9.62 1.69
CA LEU A 90 -0.68 -9.25 0.33
C LEU A 90 -0.02 -7.87 0.28
N LEU A 91 -0.49 -6.94 1.11
CA LEU A 91 0.11 -5.62 1.23
C LEU A 91 1.43 -5.65 1.99
N LEU A 92 1.58 -6.56 2.95
CA LEU A 92 2.86 -6.78 3.63
C LEU A 92 3.92 -7.33 2.66
N MET A 93 3.51 -8.16 1.69
CA MET A 93 4.43 -8.66 0.65
C MET A 93 5.05 -7.54 -0.18
N LEU A 94 4.36 -6.42 -0.38
CA LEU A 94 4.89 -5.25 -1.10
C LEU A 94 6.09 -4.59 -0.39
N LYS A 95 6.28 -4.86 0.91
CA LYS A 95 7.45 -4.39 1.68
C LYS A 95 8.70 -5.25 1.44
N ILE A 96 8.56 -6.39 0.78
CA ILE A 96 9.68 -7.26 0.44
C ILE A 96 10.42 -6.65 -0.76
N PRO A 97 11.73 -6.36 -0.65
CA PRO A 97 12.52 -5.78 -1.74
C PRO A 97 12.40 -6.59 -3.03
N GLY A 98 12.08 -5.91 -4.14
CA GLY A 98 11.91 -6.53 -5.45
C GLY A 98 10.57 -7.25 -5.68
N LEU A 99 9.66 -7.21 -4.71
CA LEU A 99 8.32 -7.77 -4.81
C LEU A 99 7.28 -6.64 -4.97
N GLY A 100 7.01 -6.28 -6.22
CA GLY A 100 5.98 -5.29 -6.56
C GLY A 100 4.59 -5.92 -6.74
N PRO A 101 3.54 -5.09 -6.92
CA PRO A 101 2.14 -5.54 -6.98
C PRO A 101 1.87 -6.56 -8.11
N LYS A 102 2.57 -6.48 -9.25
CA LYS A 102 2.44 -7.46 -10.34
C LYS A 102 2.84 -8.88 -9.93
N LYS A 103 3.93 -9.00 -9.16
CA LYS A 103 4.38 -10.30 -8.67
C LYS A 103 3.47 -10.82 -7.56
N VAL A 104 3.03 -9.94 -6.65
CA VAL A 104 2.06 -10.30 -5.61
C VAL A 104 0.76 -10.79 -6.24
N LYS A 105 0.23 -10.09 -7.23
CA LYS A 105 -0.94 -10.51 -8.02
C LYS A 105 -0.70 -11.89 -8.66
N LEU A 106 0.46 -12.09 -9.30
CA LEU A 106 0.81 -13.37 -9.96
C LEU A 106 0.79 -14.52 -8.95
N PHE A 107 1.39 -14.34 -7.77
CA PHE A 107 1.43 -15.35 -6.72
C PHE A 107 0.03 -15.62 -6.14
N TYR A 108 -0.75 -14.57 -5.92
CA TYR A 108 -2.12 -14.68 -5.45
C TYR A 108 -2.99 -15.46 -6.44
N GLN A 109 -2.97 -15.07 -7.73
CA GLN A 109 -3.82 -15.67 -8.75
C GLN A 109 -3.40 -17.08 -9.20
N LYS A 110 -2.11 -17.39 -9.22
CA LYS A 110 -1.59 -18.66 -9.76
C LYS A 110 -1.29 -19.71 -8.71
N LEU A 111 -0.96 -19.32 -7.49
CA LEU A 111 -0.57 -20.21 -6.40
C LEU A 111 -1.48 -20.06 -5.17
N ASP A 112 -2.52 -19.24 -5.24
CA ASP A 112 -3.44 -18.95 -4.12
C ASP A 112 -2.70 -18.53 -2.83
N ILE A 113 -1.59 -17.78 -3.00
CA ILE A 113 -0.78 -17.29 -1.88
C ILE A 113 -1.45 -16.05 -1.31
N THR A 114 -1.93 -16.16 -0.07
CA THR A 114 -2.62 -15.08 0.67
C THR A 114 -1.86 -14.63 1.93
N SER A 115 -0.77 -15.33 2.31
CA SER A 115 0.02 -15.02 3.50
C SER A 115 1.52 -15.10 3.27
N ILE A 116 2.30 -14.37 4.09
CA ILE A 116 3.77 -14.42 4.08
C ILE A 116 4.28 -15.84 4.32
N ALA A 117 3.62 -16.62 5.18
CA ALA A 117 4.01 -18.00 5.46
C ALA A 117 3.83 -18.91 4.23
N GLN A 118 2.75 -18.74 3.47
CA GLN A 118 2.53 -19.48 2.22
C GLN A 118 3.56 -19.08 1.15
N LEU A 119 3.88 -17.78 1.04
CA LEU A 119 4.89 -17.28 0.14
C LEU A 119 6.27 -17.87 0.44
N GLU A 120 6.65 -17.92 1.72
CA GLU A 120 7.92 -18.51 2.17
C GLU A 120 8.00 -19.99 1.83
N ARG A 121 6.92 -20.73 2.09
CA ARG A 121 6.85 -22.16 1.75
C ARG A 121 7.01 -22.40 0.26
N ALA A 122 6.24 -21.68 -0.56
CA ALA A 122 6.30 -21.80 -2.02
C ALA A 122 7.69 -21.44 -2.56
N ALA A 123 8.36 -20.44 -2.00
CA ALA A 123 9.72 -20.08 -2.37
C ALA A 123 10.74 -21.17 -2.00
N LYS A 124 10.64 -21.76 -0.79
CA LYS A 124 11.53 -22.86 -0.36
C LYS A 124 11.32 -24.15 -1.15
N GLU A 125 10.11 -24.39 -1.62
CA GLU A 125 9.75 -25.53 -2.47
C GLU A 125 10.09 -25.32 -3.96
N GLY A 126 10.61 -24.16 -4.35
CA GLY A 126 10.97 -23.83 -5.74
C GLY A 126 9.76 -23.56 -6.64
N LYS A 127 8.55 -23.44 -6.10
CA LYS A 127 7.32 -23.25 -6.86
C LYS A 127 7.21 -21.86 -7.52
N LEU A 128 7.86 -20.85 -6.96
CA LEU A 128 7.80 -19.51 -7.53
C LEU A 128 8.54 -19.42 -8.87
N ARG A 129 9.66 -20.14 -9.01
CA ARG A 129 10.46 -20.16 -10.24
C ARG A 129 9.77 -20.87 -11.42
N GLU A 130 8.71 -21.64 -11.16
CA GLU A 130 7.87 -22.26 -12.19
C GLU A 130 6.96 -21.23 -12.89
N LEU A 131 6.78 -20.05 -12.27
CA LEU A 131 5.93 -19.00 -12.81
C LEU A 131 6.69 -18.15 -13.84
N PRO A 132 5.96 -17.62 -14.86
CA PRO A 132 6.57 -16.76 -15.86
C PRO A 132 7.18 -15.52 -15.20
N SER A 133 8.36 -15.11 -15.67
CA SER A 133 9.11 -13.95 -15.19
C SER A 133 9.74 -14.09 -13.79
N ILE A 134 9.62 -15.23 -13.14
CA ILE A 134 10.28 -15.53 -11.87
C ILE A 134 11.47 -16.45 -12.11
N LYS A 135 12.67 -15.95 -11.86
CA LYS A 135 13.92 -16.72 -11.95
C LYS A 135 14.35 -17.16 -10.55
N GLU A 136 15.21 -18.18 -10.48
CA GLU A 136 15.80 -18.69 -9.25
C GLU A 136 16.36 -17.57 -8.35
N LYS A 137 17.13 -16.65 -8.92
CA LYS A 137 17.65 -15.48 -8.18
C LYS A 137 16.54 -14.58 -7.59
N THR A 138 15.40 -14.47 -8.27
CA THR A 138 14.26 -13.72 -7.75
C THR A 138 13.65 -14.42 -6.54
N GLU A 139 13.52 -15.75 -6.61
CA GLU A 139 13.01 -16.57 -5.52
C GLU A 139 13.92 -16.51 -4.30
N GLU A 140 15.24 -16.61 -4.48
CA GLU A 140 16.22 -16.43 -3.40
C GLU A 140 16.13 -15.04 -2.75
N ASN A 141 15.96 -13.99 -3.55
CA ASN A 141 15.82 -12.62 -3.05
C ASN A 141 14.52 -12.46 -2.25
N ILE A 142 13.44 -13.14 -2.65
CA ILE A 142 12.18 -13.16 -1.91
C ILE A 142 12.38 -13.81 -0.53
N ILE A 143 13.07 -14.94 -0.46
CA ILE A 143 13.39 -15.62 0.81
C ILE A 143 14.17 -14.70 1.74
N LYS A 144 15.23 -14.05 1.22
CA LYS A 144 16.03 -13.08 2.00
C LYS A 144 15.18 -11.89 2.45
N GLY A 145 14.30 -11.39 1.58
CA GLY A 145 13.39 -10.30 1.90
C GLY A 145 12.38 -10.66 2.99
N ILE A 146 11.85 -11.88 2.98
CA ILE A 146 10.97 -12.40 4.05
C ILE A 146 11.72 -12.49 5.37
N GLU A 147 12.96 -13.00 5.36
CA GLU A 147 13.79 -13.05 6.56
C GLU A 147 14.07 -11.66 7.14
N PHE A 148 14.36 -10.69 6.26
CA PHE A 148 14.55 -9.30 6.65
C PHE A 148 13.28 -8.70 7.27
N LEU A 149 12.12 -8.94 6.65
CA LEU A 149 10.83 -8.50 7.16
C LEU A 149 10.55 -9.09 8.55
N LYS A 150 10.82 -10.37 8.75
CA LYS A 150 10.66 -11.06 10.04
C LYS A 150 11.58 -10.51 11.14
N ARG A 151 12.83 -10.21 10.80
CA ARG A 151 13.78 -9.58 11.74
C ARG A 151 13.39 -8.14 12.06
N GLY A 152 12.88 -7.40 11.06
CA GLY A 152 12.40 -6.03 11.23
C GLY A 152 11.11 -5.96 12.05
N SER A 153 10.21 -6.92 11.91
CA SER A 153 8.95 -6.97 12.66
C SER A 153 9.16 -7.15 14.16
N GLY A 154 10.24 -7.80 14.59
CA GLY A 154 10.62 -7.86 16.01
C GLY A 154 10.94 -6.48 16.62
N ARG A 155 11.42 -5.51 15.82
CA ARG A 155 11.63 -4.10 16.23
C ARG A 155 10.42 -3.21 15.95
N MET A 156 9.62 -3.52 14.93
CA MET A 156 8.42 -2.75 14.56
C MET A 156 7.20 -3.10 15.43
N LEU A 157 7.12 -4.31 16.00
CA LEU A 157 6.06 -4.70 16.95
C LEU A 157 5.99 -3.74 18.15
N LEU A 158 7.13 -3.25 18.65
CA LEU A 158 7.16 -2.24 19.72
C LEU A 158 6.58 -0.88 19.29
N GLY A 159 6.83 -0.46 18.06
CA GLY A 159 6.30 0.82 17.53
C GLY A 159 4.81 0.78 17.19
N TRP A 160 4.26 -0.40 16.90
CA TRP A 160 2.83 -0.55 16.59
C TRP A 160 1.98 -0.98 17.79
N THR A 161 2.58 -1.68 18.74
CA THR A 161 1.89 -2.07 19.98
C THR A 161 1.85 -0.94 21.00
N LEU A 162 2.76 0.04 20.96
CA LEU A 162 2.75 1.18 21.86
C LEU A 162 1.46 2.01 21.76
N PRO A 163 1.02 2.49 20.56
CA PRO A 163 -0.23 3.22 20.43
C PRO A 163 -1.47 2.38 20.80
N LEU A 164 -1.46 1.08 20.48
CA LEU A 164 -2.54 0.17 20.87
C LEU A 164 -2.57 -0.06 22.39
N ALA A 165 -1.41 -0.24 23.02
CA ALA A 165 -1.28 -0.38 24.46
C ALA A 165 -1.69 0.91 25.18
N GLU A 166 -1.30 2.08 24.68
CA GLU A 166 -1.70 3.38 25.20
C GLU A 166 -3.21 3.61 25.10
N SER A 167 -3.83 3.22 23.96
CA SER A 167 -5.28 3.32 23.79
C SER A 167 -6.03 2.39 24.74
N ILE A 168 -5.57 1.17 24.95
CA ILE A 168 -6.15 0.22 25.91
C ILE A 168 -5.97 0.74 27.36
N ILE A 169 -4.81 1.25 27.70
CA ILE A 169 -4.53 1.83 29.02
C ILE A 169 -5.43 3.06 29.27
N PHE A 170 -5.64 3.88 28.25
CA PHE A 170 -6.52 5.05 28.32
C PHE A 170 -7.97 4.65 28.54
N GLU A 171 -8.48 3.64 27.84
CA GLU A 171 -9.85 3.13 28.07
C GLU A 171 -10.01 2.46 29.44
N LEU A 172 -9.01 1.69 29.90
CA LEU A 172 -9.05 1.09 31.25
C LEU A 172 -9.00 2.12 32.38
N LYS A 173 -8.33 3.28 32.15
CA LYS A 173 -8.33 4.38 33.14
C LYS A 173 -9.69 5.09 33.27
N LYS A 174 -10.55 5.02 32.28
CA LYS A 174 -11.92 5.56 32.32
C LYS A 174 -12.91 4.69 33.12
N LEU A 175 -12.53 3.44 33.37
CA LEU A 175 -13.38 2.48 34.13
C LEU A 175 -13.14 2.54 35.64
N LYS A 176 -12.32 3.46 36.14
CA LYS A 176 -12.15 3.84 37.54
C LYS A 176 -12.77 5.20 37.78
#